data_e1862b98d92f58545f764ad25c6ba5e9
#
_entry.id   e1862b98d92f58545f764ad25c6ba5e9
#
_cell.length_a   1.000
_cell.length_b   1.000
_cell.length_c   1.000
_cell.angle_alpha   90.00
_cell.angle_beta   90.00
_cell.angle_gamma   90.00
#
_symmetry.space_group_name_H-M   'P 1'
#
loop_
_entity.id
_entity.type
_entity.pdbx_description
1 polymer ?
#
loop_
_entity_poly.entity_id
_entity_poly.type
_entity_poly.pdbx_seq_one_letter_code
_entity_poly.pdbx_strand_id
1 'polypeptide(L)'
;RGVAIVNSPLVHIGGVFRVLQCVAEARPFVLLERFELNAWTAAVRRHRPRAVSLVPAALRTVLHSDLPRADLESIQVVTCGTAPLSADDADAFTEKYGIPVLTSYAATEFGGGVAGWTLADHRRYWRVKRGSVGRANPGAALRVVAEDGTPLGPDEIGLLEVKPGQLGPDAGWLRTTDMARIDADGFVWIVGRADQAIIRGGFKVMPDDVRAALESHPAVAGAAVVARPDPRLGETPVAMVELRAPSTTDALVQHLRERLARYEIPTEIAIVDALPRTPSGKADLAAVRGYFAERPTVLRNHAR
;
A
#
# COMPACT_ATOMS: atom_id res chain seq x y z
N ARG A 1 -16.68 7.06 -23.65
CA ARG A 1 -15.75 6.45 -22.68
C ARG A 1 -15.84 4.95 -22.85
N GLY A 2 -14.69 4.25 -22.84
CA GLY A 2 -14.64 2.79 -23.00
C GLY A 2 -15.17 2.02 -21.78
N VAL A 3 -15.31 0.70 -21.91
CA VAL A 3 -15.76 -0.20 -20.84
C VAL A 3 -14.80 -0.14 -19.66
N ALA A 4 -15.32 -0.04 -18.44
CA ALA A 4 -14.53 -0.16 -17.23
C ALA A 4 -14.41 -1.62 -16.79
N ILE A 5 -13.31 -1.99 -16.13
CA ILE A 5 -13.18 -3.27 -15.45
C ILE A 5 -13.21 -3.00 -13.95
N VAL A 6 -14.21 -3.52 -13.27
CA VAL A 6 -14.37 -3.47 -11.82
C VAL A 6 -13.95 -4.82 -11.26
N ASN A 7 -12.79 -4.86 -10.60
CA ASN A 7 -12.17 -6.08 -10.08
C ASN A 7 -11.95 -6.02 -8.55
N SER A 8 -12.49 -5.00 -7.91
CA SER A 8 -12.54 -4.89 -6.45
C SER A 8 -13.85 -5.47 -5.94
N PRO A 9 -13.85 -6.30 -4.88
CA PRO A 9 -15.07 -6.88 -4.33
C PRO A 9 -16.08 -5.82 -3.87
N LEU A 10 -17.38 -6.06 -4.07
CA LEU A 10 -18.45 -5.14 -3.66
C LEU A 10 -18.68 -5.08 -2.15
N VAL A 11 -18.06 -5.97 -1.37
CA VAL A 11 -18.00 -5.87 0.10
C VAL A 11 -17.05 -4.78 0.58
N HIS A 12 -16.27 -4.19 -0.33
CA HIS A 12 -15.33 -3.11 -0.06
C HIS A 12 -15.80 -1.83 -0.74
N ILE A 13 -15.65 -0.69 -0.05
CA ILE A 13 -16.08 0.62 -0.56
C ILE A 13 -15.51 0.93 -1.95
N GLY A 14 -14.28 0.52 -2.24
CA GLY A 14 -13.64 0.74 -3.54
C GLY A 14 -14.38 0.06 -4.70
N GLY A 15 -14.95 -1.13 -4.50
CA GLY A 15 -15.77 -1.81 -5.49
C GLY A 15 -17.10 -1.08 -5.70
N VAL A 16 -17.80 -0.77 -4.61
CA VAL A 16 -19.06 -0.01 -4.64
C VAL A 16 -18.87 1.33 -5.32
N PHE A 17 -17.84 2.08 -4.90
CA PHE A 17 -17.52 3.40 -5.47
C PHE A 17 -17.31 3.33 -6.99
N ARG A 18 -16.57 2.31 -7.47
CA ARG A 18 -16.33 2.14 -8.91
C ARG A 18 -17.61 1.85 -9.69
N VAL A 19 -18.49 1.01 -9.17
CA VAL A 19 -19.78 0.75 -9.79
C VAL A 19 -20.63 2.02 -9.84
N LEU A 20 -20.77 2.73 -8.72
CA LEU A 20 -21.52 3.98 -8.65
C LEU A 20 -20.94 5.05 -9.59
N GLN A 21 -19.61 5.16 -9.68
CA GLN A 21 -18.96 6.03 -10.65
C GLN A 21 -19.33 5.66 -12.08
N CYS A 22 -19.32 4.38 -12.44
CA CYS A 22 -19.69 3.94 -13.77
C CYS A 22 -21.16 4.26 -14.07
N VAL A 23 -22.07 4.09 -13.10
CA VAL A 23 -23.49 4.45 -13.23
C VAL A 23 -23.65 5.95 -13.42
N ALA A 24 -23.01 6.77 -12.58
CA ALA A 24 -23.07 8.25 -12.68
C ALA A 24 -22.51 8.77 -14.01
N GLU A 25 -21.50 8.10 -14.58
CA GLU A 25 -20.89 8.44 -15.86
C GLU A 25 -21.61 7.82 -17.07
N ALA A 26 -22.71 7.07 -16.87
CA ALA A 26 -23.36 6.26 -17.90
C ALA A 26 -22.34 5.39 -18.67
N ARG A 27 -21.39 4.80 -17.96
CA ARG A 27 -20.28 4.05 -18.50
C ARG A 27 -20.51 2.55 -18.36
N PRO A 28 -20.45 1.76 -19.45
CA PRO A 28 -20.53 0.32 -19.34
C PRO A 28 -19.33 -0.24 -18.57
N PHE A 29 -19.56 -1.31 -17.82
CA PHE A 29 -18.50 -1.97 -17.06
C PHE A 29 -18.64 -3.49 -17.03
N VAL A 30 -17.52 -4.17 -16.84
CA VAL A 30 -17.43 -5.59 -16.51
C VAL A 30 -17.18 -5.69 -15.03
N LEU A 31 -18.01 -6.44 -14.32
CA LEU A 31 -17.83 -6.75 -12.91
C LEU A 31 -17.19 -8.12 -12.76
N LEU A 32 -16.02 -8.18 -12.17
CA LEU A 32 -15.37 -9.41 -11.74
C LEU A 32 -15.60 -9.56 -10.22
N GLU A 33 -15.93 -10.77 -9.78
CA GLU A 33 -16.16 -11.05 -8.35
C GLU A 33 -14.95 -10.64 -7.50
N ARG A 34 -13.76 -10.92 -8.04
CA ARG A 34 -12.46 -10.55 -7.46
C ARG A 34 -11.42 -10.45 -8.57
N PHE A 35 -10.26 -9.90 -8.23
CA PHE A 35 -9.13 -9.96 -9.15
C PHE A 35 -8.62 -11.40 -9.27
N GLU A 36 -8.58 -11.88 -10.49
CA GLU A 36 -7.95 -13.12 -10.91
C GLU A 36 -7.26 -12.86 -12.26
N LEU A 37 -5.97 -13.22 -12.38
CA LEU A 37 -5.14 -12.79 -13.51
C LEU A 37 -5.74 -13.16 -14.85
N ASN A 38 -6.18 -14.40 -15.03
CA ASN A 38 -6.70 -14.89 -16.32
C ASN A 38 -8.03 -14.21 -16.68
N ALA A 39 -8.96 -14.12 -15.74
CA ALA A 39 -10.26 -13.46 -15.95
C ALA A 39 -10.08 -11.97 -16.23
N TRP A 40 -9.20 -11.31 -15.48
CA TRP A 40 -8.89 -9.90 -15.68
C TRP A 40 -8.24 -9.65 -17.05
N THR A 41 -7.25 -10.48 -17.43
CA THR A 41 -6.57 -10.38 -18.73
C THR A 41 -7.55 -10.60 -19.89
N ALA A 42 -8.44 -11.60 -19.78
CA ALA A 42 -9.48 -11.85 -20.78
C ALA A 42 -10.40 -10.63 -20.94
N ALA A 43 -10.80 -9.99 -19.83
CA ALA A 43 -11.59 -8.77 -19.86
C ALA A 43 -10.83 -7.60 -20.50
N VAL A 44 -9.52 -7.42 -20.18
CA VAL A 44 -8.67 -6.40 -20.81
C VAL A 44 -8.57 -6.60 -22.32
N ARG A 45 -8.26 -7.80 -22.78
CA ARG A 45 -8.16 -8.14 -24.21
C ARG A 45 -9.47 -7.85 -24.94
N ARG A 46 -10.61 -8.28 -24.35
CA ARG A 46 -11.94 -8.14 -24.96
C ARG A 46 -12.41 -6.70 -25.04
N HIS A 47 -12.24 -5.93 -23.96
CA HIS A 47 -12.86 -4.61 -23.83
C HIS A 47 -11.89 -3.44 -24.03
N ARG A 48 -10.60 -3.72 -24.10
CA ARG A 48 -9.52 -2.75 -24.40
C ARG A 48 -9.64 -1.44 -23.61
N PRO A 49 -9.71 -1.49 -22.25
CA PRO A 49 -9.86 -0.31 -21.43
C PRO A 49 -8.63 0.59 -21.55
N ARG A 50 -8.85 1.93 -21.48
CA ARG A 50 -7.74 2.90 -21.47
C ARG A 50 -7.17 3.12 -20.07
N ALA A 51 -7.95 2.86 -19.03
CA ALA A 51 -7.53 2.99 -17.64
C ALA A 51 -8.09 1.81 -16.83
N VAL A 52 -7.26 1.28 -15.95
CA VAL A 52 -7.65 0.21 -15.01
C VAL A 52 -7.23 0.60 -13.60
N SER A 53 -7.88 -0.02 -12.60
CA SER A 53 -7.52 0.12 -11.20
C SER A 53 -7.07 -1.23 -10.67
N LEU A 54 -5.91 -1.25 -10.00
CA LEU A 54 -5.36 -2.44 -9.36
C LEU A 54 -5.00 -2.11 -7.91
N VAL A 55 -5.27 -3.04 -7.01
CA VAL A 55 -4.68 -2.99 -5.67
C VAL A 55 -3.22 -3.44 -5.76
N PRO A 56 -2.32 -3.08 -4.82
CA PRO A 56 -0.90 -3.45 -4.88
C PRO A 56 -0.65 -4.94 -5.11
N ALA A 57 -1.38 -5.83 -4.43
CA ALA A 57 -1.25 -7.27 -4.62
C ALA A 57 -1.58 -7.70 -6.06
N ALA A 58 -2.65 -7.16 -6.65
CA ALA A 58 -3.02 -7.45 -8.04
C ALA A 58 -2.00 -6.89 -9.04
N LEU A 59 -1.48 -5.68 -8.79
CA LEU A 59 -0.44 -5.08 -9.60
C LEU A 59 0.83 -5.96 -9.62
N ARG A 60 1.27 -6.45 -8.45
CA ARG A 60 2.41 -7.37 -8.34
C ARG A 60 2.15 -8.69 -9.07
N THR A 61 0.93 -9.24 -8.98
CA THR A 61 0.57 -10.45 -9.73
C THR A 61 0.73 -10.23 -11.24
N VAL A 62 0.28 -9.10 -11.77
CA VAL A 62 0.48 -8.75 -13.19
C VAL A 62 1.96 -8.52 -13.48
N LEU A 63 2.67 -7.77 -12.64
CA LEU A 63 4.10 -7.45 -12.81
C LEU A 63 4.95 -8.71 -12.93
N HIS A 64 4.71 -9.70 -12.08
CA HIS A 64 5.51 -10.93 -12.02
C HIS A 64 4.99 -12.08 -12.89
N SER A 65 3.90 -11.86 -13.63
CA SER A 65 3.40 -12.83 -14.61
C SER A 65 4.18 -12.76 -15.92
N ASP A 66 4.02 -13.79 -16.75
CA ASP A 66 4.57 -13.82 -18.12
C ASP A 66 3.65 -13.12 -19.14
N LEU A 67 2.74 -12.26 -18.66
CA LEU A 67 1.80 -11.56 -19.52
C LEU A 67 2.54 -10.65 -20.51
N PRO A 68 2.36 -10.83 -21.83
CA PRO A 68 3.03 -10.00 -22.80
C PRO A 68 2.50 -8.57 -22.80
N ARG A 69 3.38 -7.60 -23.06
CA ARG A 69 3.02 -6.17 -23.15
C ARG A 69 1.86 -5.91 -24.13
N ALA A 70 1.81 -6.66 -25.22
CA ALA A 70 0.77 -6.53 -26.23
C ALA A 70 -0.65 -6.72 -25.69
N ASP A 71 -0.82 -7.55 -24.66
CA ASP A 71 -2.11 -7.77 -24.01
C ASP A 71 -2.64 -6.55 -23.25
N LEU A 72 -1.75 -5.67 -22.83
CA LEU A 72 -2.07 -4.46 -22.05
C LEU A 72 -1.94 -3.18 -22.88
N GLU A 73 -1.68 -3.26 -24.19
CA GLU A 73 -1.39 -2.08 -25.03
C GLU A 73 -2.49 -1.01 -25.05
N SER A 74 -3.74 -1.39 -24.80
CA SER A 74 -4.85 -0.45 -24.72
C SER A 74 -4.82 0.43 -23.46
N ILE A 75 -4.14 -0.04 -22.40
CA ILE A 75 -4.10 0.63 -21.11
C ILE A 75 -3.08 1.76 -21.17
N GLN A 76 -3.53 2.97 -20.89
CA GLN A 76 -2.69 4.18 -20.84
C GLN A 76 -2.25 4.54 -19.44
N VAL A 77 -2.97 4.03 -18.42
CA VAL A 77 -2.72 4.33 -17.01
C VAL A 77 -3.29 3.25 -16.11
N VAL A 78 -2.53 2.91 -15.07
CA VAL A 78 -3.02 2.12 -13.94
C VAL A 78 -3.16 3.04 -12.73
N THR A 79 -4.33 3.06 -12.09
CA THR A 79 -4.48 3.66 -10.77
C THR A 79 -4.29 2.61 -9.69
N CYS A 80 -3.51 2.91 -8.65
CA CYS A 80 -3.22 1.97 -7.56
C CYS A 80 -3.44 2.64 -6.20
N GLY A 81 -4.17 1.99 -5.31
CA GLY A 81 -4.50 2.53 -3.99
C GLY A 81 -4.97 1.44 -3.03
N THR A 82 -5.61 1.84 -1.94
CA THR A 82 -6.14 0.99 -0.86
C THR A 82 -5.11 0.36 0.07
N ALA A 83 -3.84 0.30 -0.32
CA ALA A 83 -2.71 -0.13 0.49
C ALA A 83 -1.42 0.50 -0.06
N PRO A 84 -0.34 0.55 0.71
CA PRO A 84 0.94 1.04 0.22
C PRO A 84 1.48 0.23 -0.96
N LEU A 85 1.94 0.93 -1.99
CA LEU A 85 2.68 0.36 -3.11
C LEU A 85 4.11 0.91 -3.06
N SER A 86 5.12 0.03 -3.17
CA SER A 86 6.50 0.49 -3.27
C SER A 86 6.71 1.27 -4.57
N ALA A 87 7.57 2.29 -4.52
CA ALA A 87 7.93 3.02 -5.72
C ALA A 87 8.70 2.15 -6.71
N ASP A 88 9.44 1.13 -6.21
CA ASP A 88 10.15 0.16 -7.05
C ASP A 88 9.18 -0.71 -7.87
N ASP A 89 8.09 -1.18 -7.26
CA ASP A 89 7.05 -1.93 -7.99
C ASP A 89 6.37 -1.06 -9.07
N ALA A 90 6.10 0.21 -8.75
CA ALA A 90 5.51 1.15 -9.71
C ALA A 90 6.44 1.41 -10.90
N ASP A 91 7.74 1.59 -10.63
CA ASP A 91 8.77 1.77 -11.65
C ASP A 91 8.95 0.51 -12.50
N ALA A 92 9.09 -0.66 -11.87
CA ALA A 92 9.24 -1.94 -12.56
C ALA A 92 8.02 -2.25 -13.46
N PHE A 93 6.81 -1.93 -12.99
CA PHE A 93 5.59 -2.07 -13.79
C PHE A 93 5.63 -1.14 -15.02
N THR A 94 6.02 0.11 -14.80
CA THR A 94 6.13 1.10 -15.88
C THR A 94 7.21 0.71 -16.88
N GLU A 95 8.35 0.18 -16.42
CA GLU A 95 9.43 -0.30 -17.28
C GLU A 95 8.97 -1.50 -18.13
N LYS A 96 8.34 -2.49 -17.49
CA LYS A 96 7.89 -3.72 -18.18
C LYS A 96 6.82 -3.44 -19.23
N TYR A 97 5.80 -2.65 -18.88
CA TYR A 97 4.62 -2.49 -19.72
C TYR A 97 4.53 -1.14 -20.44
N GLY A 98 5.34 -0.15 -20.07
CA GLY A 98 5.25 1.22 -20.60
C GLY A 98 4.04 1.99 -20.08
N ILE A 99 3.41 1.53 -19.01
CA ILE A 99 2.17 2.08 -18.47
C ILE A 99 2.47 2.74 -17.11
N PRO A 100 2.21 4.06 -16.94
CA PRO A 100 2.42 4.74 -15.67
C PRO A 100 1.46 4.24 -14.59
N VAL A 101 1.95 4.13 -13.36
CA VAL A 101 1.18 3.75 -12.18
C VAL A 101 0.93 4.99 -11.32
N LEU A 102 -0.32 5.40 -11.22
CA LEU A 102 -0.75 6.55 -10.43
C LEU A 102 -1.26 6.07 -9.07
N THR A 103 -0.48 6.30 -8.03
CA THR A 103 -0.89 5.99 -6.66
C THR A 103 -1.88 7.03 -6.14
N SER A 104 -2.73 6.62 -5.20
CA SER A 104 -3.71 7.47 -4.55
C SER A 104 -3.90 7.10 -3.09
N TYR A 105 -4.32 8.08 -2.29
CA TYR A 105 -4.69 7.90 -0.90
C TYR A 105 -6.18 8.13 -0.70
N ALA A 106 -6.82 7.15 -0.08
CA ALA A 106 -8.26 7.11 0.13
C ALA A 106 -8.59 6.31 1.39
N ALA A 107 -9.70 6.65 2.04
CA ALA A 107 -10.27 5.84 3.11
C ALA A 107 -11.80 5.91 3.07
N THR A 108 -12.44 4.94 3.71
CA THR A 108 -13.92 4.86 3.75
C THR A 108 -14.52 6.09 4.44
N GLU A 109 -13.91 6.53 5.53
CA GLU A 109 -14.31 7.68 6.33
C GLU A 109 -14.23 9.02 5.58
N PHE A 110 -13.46 9.08 4.49
CA PHE A 110 -13.38 10.28 3.63
C PHE A 110 -14.44 10.28 2.52
N GLY A 111 -15.17 9.19 2.35
CA GLY A 111 -16.08 9.00 1.21
C GLY A 111 -15.35 8.83 -0.13
N GLY A 112 -14.06 8.50 -0.12
CA GLY A 112 -13.29 8.27 -1.34
C GLY A 112 -11.84 8.76 -1.29
N GLY A 113 -11.26 9.05 -2.46
CA GLY A 113 -9.90 9.52 -2.61
C GLY A 113 -9.73 10.99 -2.25
N VAL A 114 -8.71 11.31 -1.46
CA VAL A 114 -8.40 12.69 -1.03
C VAL A 114 -7.06 13.19 -1.56
N ALA A 115 -6.17 12.29 -1.96
CA ALA A 115 -4.93 12.63 -2.68
C ALA A 115 -4.67 11.65 -3.81
N GLY A 116 -3.99 12.11 -4.86
CA GLY A 116 -3.66 11.27 -6.00
C GLY A 116 -2.71 11.95 -6.98
N TRP A 117 -2.13 11.13 -7.85
CA TRP A 117 -1.40 11.61 -9.00
C TRP A 117 -2.33 11.89 -10.17
N THR A 118 -2.16 13.03 -10.81
CA THR A 118 -2.64 13.22 -12.18
C THR A 118 -1.57 12.69 -13.16
N LEU A 119 -1.97 12.32 -14.38
CA LEU A 119 -1.00 11.89 -15.39
C LEU A 119 -0.01 13.00 -15.76
N ALA A 120 -0.45 14.25 -15.72
CA ALA A 120 0.40 15.42 -15.97
C ALA A 120 1.46 15.59 -14.88
N ASP A 121 1.05 15.53 -13.60
CA ASP A 121 1.99 15.60 -12.48
C ASP A 121 2.95 14.42 -12.47
N HIS A 122 2.47 13.21 -12.75
CA HIS A 122 3.30 12.02 -12.82
C HIS A 122 4.42 12.18 -13.87
N ARG A 123 4.09 12.62 -15.08
CA ARG A 123 5.08 12.84 -16.15
C ARG A 123 6.15 13.88 -15.79
N ARG A 124 5.74 14.91 -15.02
CA ARG A 124 6.61 16.03 -14.66
C ARG A 124 7.43 15.77 -13.41
N TYR A 125 6.85 15.12 -12.40
CA TYR A 125 7.41 15.12 -11.05
C TYR A 125 7.74 13.73 -10.49
N TRP A 126 7.29 12.62 -11.12
CA TRP A 126 7.48 11.28 -10.54
C TRP A 126 8.92 11.01 -10.10
N ARG A 127 9.90 11.33 -10.94
CA ARG A 127 11.32 11.08 -10.64
C ARG A 127 11.82 11.77 -9.37
N VAL A 128 11.33 12.97 -9.08
CA VAL A 128 11.77 13.79 -7.93
C VAL A 128 10.82 13.69 -6.73
N LYS A 129 9.58 13.22 -6.93
CA LYS A 129 8.57 13.02 -5.89
C LYS A 129 8.18 11.55 -5.74
N ARG A 130 9.10 10.68 -6.06
CA ARG A 130 8.96 9.23 -6.05
C ARG A 130 8.46 8.73 -4.69
N GLY A 131 7.51 7.77 -4.70
CA GLY A 131 6.91 7.22 -3.47
C GLY A 131 5.81 8.09 -2.84
N SER A 132 5.57 9.31 -3.35
CA SER A 132 4.42 10.12 -2.95
C SER A 132 3.11 9.47 -3.42
N VAL A 133 2.03 9.73 -2.69
CA VAL A 133 0.67 9.41 -3.12
C VAL A 133 0.03 10.52 -3.97
N GLY A 134 0.82 11.50 -4.41
CA GLY A 134 0.37 12.65 -5.19
C GLY A 134 0.02 13.86 -4.33
N ARG A 135 -0.85 14.72 -4.85
CA ARG A 135 -1.33 15.95 -4.20
C ARG A 135 -2.80 15.81 -3.80
N ALA A 136 -3.26 16.76 -2.98
CA ALA A 136 -4.68 16.85 -2.65
C ALA A 136 -5.55 16.89 -3.90
N ASN A 137 -6.62 16.09 -3.90
CA ASN A 137 -7.61 16.11 -4.96
C ASN A 137 -8.40 17.45 -4.94
N PRO A 138 -8.98 17.89 -6.07
CA PRO A 138 -9.81 19.09 -6.10
C PRO A 138 -10.89 19.07 -5.01
N GLY A 139 -10.96 20.15 -4.24
CA GLY A 139 -11.89 20.30 -3.11
C GLY A 139 -11.45 19.65 -1.80
N ALA A 140 -10.45 18.79 -1.79
CA ALA A 140 -9.86 18.27 -0.56
C ALA A 140 -8.73 19.19 -0.07
N ALA A 141 -8.52 19.19 1.26
CA ALA A 141 -7.35 19.80 1.88
C ALA A 141 -6.69 18.79 2.82
N LEU A 142 -5.35 18.83 2.87
CA LEU A 142 -4.55 17.98 3.73
C LEU A 142 -3.56 18.85 4.50
N ARG A 143 -3.31 18.49 5.76
CA ARG A 143 -2.25 19.07 6.58
C ARG A 143 -1.66 18.04 7.50
N VAL A 144 -0.42 18.26 7.91
CA VAL A 144 0.26 17.46 8.92
C VAL A 144 0.27 18.24 10.23
N VAL A 145 0.00 17.57 11.33
CA VAL A 145 -0.06 18.18 12.66
C VAL A 145 0.75 17.39 13.67
N ALA A 146 1.23 18.05 14.70
CA ALA A 146 1.80 17.43 15.90
C ALA A 146 0.69 16.72 16.71
N GLU A 147 1.06 16.00 17.77
CA GLU A 147 0.10 15.29 18.64
C GLU A 147 -0.92 16.25 19.28
N ASP A 148 -0.49 17.45 19.64
CA ASP A 148 -1.34 18.51 20.22
C ASP A 148 -2.24 19.21 19.18
N GLY A 149 -2.11 18.89 17.89
CA GLY A 149 -2.89 19.46 16.80
C GLY A 149 -2.25 20.70 16.17
N THR A 150 -1.07 21.12 16.59
CA THR A 150 -0.35 22.24 15.97
C THR A 150 0.06 21.88 14.55
N PRO A 151 -0.31 22.69 13.52
CA PRO A 151 0.13 22.46 12.14
C PRO A 151 1.65 22.49 12.02
N LEU A 152 2.20 21.52 11.29
CA LEU A 152 3.63 21.39 11.01
C LEU A 152 3.97 22.01 9.65
N GLY A 153 5.25 22.35 9.48
CA GLY A 153 5.80 22.89 8.25
C GLY A 153 6.03 21.86 7.16
N PRO A 154 6.46 22.29 5.97
CA PRO A 154 6.83 21.39 4.89
C PRO A 154 7.90 20.38 5.32
N ASP A 155 7.76 19.13 4.85
CA ASP A 155 8.65 17.99 5.09
C ASP A 155 8.73 17.50 6.55
N GLU A 156 8.03 18.13 7.49
CA GLU A 156 7.91 17.62 8.86
C GLU A 156 6.93 16.42 8.91
N ILE A 157 7.28 15.42 9.71
CA ILE A 157 6.47 14.20 9.88
C ILE A 157 5.55 14.36 11.09
N GLY A 158 4.26 14.09 10.90
CA GLY A 158 3.26 14.13 11.96
C GLY A 158 1.98 13.40 11.55
N LEU A 159 0.92 13.58 12.32
CA LEU A 159 -0.40 13.01 12.02
C LEU A 159 -1.04 13.73 10.85
N LEU A 160 -1.58 12.97 9.91
CA LEU A 160 -2.31 13.51 8.78
C LEU A 160 -3.72 13.89 9.20
N GLU A 161 -4.12 15.12 8.91
CA GLU A 161 -5.50 15.58 8.95
C GLU A 161 -6.00 15.88 7.54
N VAL A 162 -7.24 15.46 7.27
CA VAL A 162 -7.87 15.55 5.96
C VAL A 162 -9.18 16.30 6.08
N LYS A 163 -9.44 17.23 5.17
CA LYS A 163 -10.75 17.83 4.91
C LYS A 163 -11.23 17.32 3.56
N PRO A 164 -12.11 16.30 3.51
CA PRO A 164 -12.55 15.69 2.25
C PRO A 164 -13.54 16.59 1.53
N GLY A 165 -13.27 16.93 0.26
CA GLY A 165 -14.19 17.78 -0.53
C GLY A 165 -15.53 17.12 -0.83
N GLN A 166 -15.56 15.79 -0.93
CA GLN A 166 -16.78 15.02 -1.22
C GLN A 166 -17.78 14.97 -0.06
N LEU A 167 -17.38 15.33 1.16
CA LEU A 167 -18.27 15.43 2.31
C LEU A 167 -18.94 16.81 2.44
N GLY A 168 -18.68 17.69 1.46
CA GLY A 168 -19.28 19.02 1.39
C GLY A 168 -18.44 20.12 2.03
N PRO A 169 -18.85 21.39 1.84
CA PRO A 169 -18.09 22.56 2.28
C PRO A 169 -17.98 22.67 3.81
N ASP A 170 -18.99 22.16 4.53
CA ASP A 170 -19.06 22.21 5.99
C ASP A 170 -18.30 21.07 6.68
N ALA A 171 -17.67 20.17 5.92
CA ALA A 171 -16.86 19.12 6.48
C ALA A 171 -15.70 19.70 7.32
N GLY A 172 -15.56 19.20 8.55
CA GLY A 172 -14.43 19.55 9.40
C GLY A 172 -13.15 18.82 9.01
N TRP A 173 -12.06 19.11 9.72
CA TRP A 173 -10.85 18.33 9.64
C TRP A 173 -11.04 16.97 10.32
N LEU A 174 -10.77 15.90 9.61
CA LEU A 174 -10.75 14.53 10.12
C LEU A 174 -9.30 14.17 10.43
N ARG A 175 -9.02 13.91 11.71
CA ARG A 175 -7.72 13.40 12.13
C ARG A 175 -7.65 11.92 11.85
N THR A 176 -6.60 11.51 11.16
CA THR A 176 -6.31 10.10 10.88
C THR A 176 -5.33 9.54 11.91
N THR A 177 -5.07 8.25 11.84
CA THR A 177 -3.93 7.60 12.53
C THR A 177 -2.72 7.48 11.60
N ASP A 178 -2.81 7.94 10.35
CA ASP A 178 -1.71 7.87 9.40
C ASP A 178 -0.68 8.97 9.70
N MET A 179 0.57 8.57 9.72
CA MET A 179 1.71 9.48 9.77
C MET A 179 2.06 9.88 8.35
N ALA A 180 2.29 11.16 8.12
CA ALA A 180 2.59 11.68 6.80
C ALA A 180 3.57 12.85 6.86
N ARG A 181 4.13 13.21 5.72
CA ARG A 181 4.75 14.50 5.45
C ARG A 181 4.22 15.07 4.14
N ILE A 182 4.17 16.38 4.06
CA ILE A 182 3.77 17.13 2.87
C ILE A 182 4.90 18.10 2.54
N ASP A 183 5.39 18.08 1.31
CA ASP A 183 6.45 19.01 0.91
C ASP A 183 5.89 20.39 0.51
N ALA A 184 6.80 21.33 0.22
CA ALA A 184 6.45 22.69 -0.19
C ALA A 184 5.64 22.75 -1.51
N ASP A 185 5.73 21.71 -2.35
CA ASP A 185 4.95 21.60 -3.59
C ASP A 185 3.58 20.92 -3.39
N GLY A 186 3.24 20.50 -2.15
CA GLY A 186 1.99 19.85 -1.78
C GLY A 186 1.93 18.35 -2.08
N PHE A 187 3.05 17.70 -2.38
CA PHE A 187 3.10 16.25 -2.50
C PHE A 187 3.11 15.59 -1.13
N VAL A 188 2.36 14.48 -1.01
CA VAL A 188 2.11 13.78 0.25
C VAL A 188 2.80 12.41 0.24
N TRP A 189 3.53 12.09 1.30
CA TRP A 189 4.03 10.74 1.57
C TRP A 189 3.37 10.21 2.84
N ILE A 190 2.77 9.04 2.75
CA ILE A 190 2.30 8.29 3.92
C ILE A 190 3.47 7.47 4.43
N VAL A 191 3.89 7.72 5.66
CA VAL A 191 5.07 7.08 6.26
C VAL A 191 4.73 5.96 7.24
N GLY A 192 3.44 5.70 7.46
CA GLY A 192 2.97 4.60 8.29
C GLY A 192 1.77 4.99 9.14
N ARG A 193 1.46 4.19 10.17
CA ARG A 193 0.34 4.45 11.09
C ARG A 193 0.81 4.54 12.53
N ALA A 194 0.38 5.60 13.21
CA ALA A 194 0.74 5.85 14.61
C ALA A 194 0.19 4.77 15.55
N ASP A 195 -1.01 4.26 15.27
CA ASP A 195 -1.68 3.21 16.05
C ASP A 195 -1.10 1.80 15.83
N GLN A 196 -0.22 1.62 14.85
CA GLN A 196 0.45 0.35 14.56
C GLN A 196 1.93 0.36 14.95
N ALA A 197 2.44 1.46 15.47
CA ALA A 197 3.83 1.55 15.90
C ALA A 197 4.12 0.53 17.01
N ILE A 198 5.21 -0.22 16.84
CA ILE A 198 5.68 -1.23 17.79
C ILE A 198 6.66 -0.56 18.75
N ILE A 199 6.39 -0.62 20.04
CA ILE A 199 7.25 0.01 21.05
C ILE A 199 8.21 -1.05 21.63
N ARG A 200 9.41 -1.11 21.06
CA ARG A 200 10.43 -2.08 21.43
C ARG A 200 11.48 -1.45 22.36
N GLY A 201 11.39 -1.70 23.66
CA GLY A 201 12.37 -1.20 24.63
C GLY A 201 12.51 0.32 24.63
N GLY A 202 11.42 1.04 24.38
CA GLY A 202 11.39 2.51 24.28
C GLY A 202 11.63 3.05 22.86
N PHE A 203 12.05 2.22 21.90
CA PHE A 203 12.20 2.61 20.50
C PHE A 203 10.90 2.36 19.72
N LYS A 204 10.54 3.31 18.87
CA LYS A 204 9.39 3.22 17.98
C LYS A 204 9.80 2.53 16.67
N VAL A 205 9.19 1.40 16.35
CA VAL A 205 9.37 0.68 15.09
C VAL A 205 8.10 0.82 14.26
N MET A 206 8.23 1.27 13.03
CA MET A 206 7.11 1.35 12.10
C MET A 206 7.01 0.04 11.30
N PRO A 207 5.90 -0.73 11.42
CA PRO A 207 5.74 -1.99 10.69
C PRO A 207 5.86 -1.83 9.18
N ASP A 208 5.42 -0.69 8.63
CA ASP A 208 5.47 -0.41 7.20
C ASP A 208 6.89 -0.25 6.68
N ASP A 209 7.81 0.32 7.47
CA ASP A 209 9.23 0.44 7.09
C ASP A 209 9.88 -0.95 7.01
N VAL A 210 9.60 -1.79 8.01
CA VAL A 210 10.10 -3.18 8.04
C VAL A 210 9.51 -4.00 6.90
N ARG A 211 8.21 -3.84 6.62
CA ARG A 211 7.53 -4.49 5.50
C ARG A 211 8.14 -4.04 4.17
N ALA A 212 8.32 -2.75 3.95
CA ALA A 212 8.91 -2.22 2.72
C ALA A 212 10.34 -2.73 2.51
N ALA A 213 11.14 -2.80 3.56
CA ALA A 213 12.49 -3.36 3.51
C ALA A 213 12.46 -4.86 3.14
N LEU A 214 11.53 -5.66 3.69
CA LEU A 214 11.35 -7.07 3.30
C LEU A 214 10.92 -7.21 1.84
N GLU A 215 9.94 -6.43 1.41
CA GLU A 215 9.40 -6.46 0.03
C GLU A 215 10.42 -5.98 -1.01
N SER A 216 11.45 -5.22 -0.62
CA SER A 216 12.56 -4.85 -1.50
C SER A 216 13.53 -6.01 -1.80
N HIS A 217 13.43 -7.14 -1.09
CA HIS A 217 14.22 -8.32 -1.40
C HIS A 217 13.65 -9.04 -2.64
N PRO A 218 14.49 -9.39 -3.66
CA PRO A 218 14.01 -9.94 -4.93
C PRO A 218 13.16 -11.21 -4.81
N ALA A 219 13.41 -12.04 -3.79
CA ALA A 219 12.67 -13.27 -3.57
C ALA A 219 11.34 -13.09 -2.83
N VAL A 220 11.01 -11.89 -2.33
CA VAL A 220 9.80 -11.65 -1.53
C VAL A 220 8.65 -11.21 -2.43
N ALA A 221 7.54 -11.95 -2.38
CA ALA A 221 6.28 -11.62 -3.05
C ALA A 221 5.41 -10.67 -2.23
N GLY A 222 5.45 -10.81 -0.90
CA GLY A 222 4.74 -9.95 0.03
C GLY A 222 5.20 -10.21 1.47
N ALA A 223 4.98 -9.22 2.33
CA ALA A 223 5.28 -9.30 3.74
C ALA A 223 4.19 -8.66 4.60
N ALA A 224 4.05 -9.16 5.82
CA ALA A 224 3.23 -8.56 6.86
C ALA A 224 4.02 -8.52 8.17
N VAL A 225 3.99 -7.36 8.84
CA VAL A 225 4.73 -7.14 10.09
C VAL A 225 3.76 -6.73 11.17
N VAL A 226 3.87 -7.36 12.32
CA VAL A 226 3.01 -7.09 13.48
C VAL A 226 3.81 -7.05 14.76
N ALA A 227 3.25 -6.42 15.79
CA ALA A 227 3.77 -6.49 17.14
C ALA A 227 3.52 -7.88 17.74
N ARG A 228 4.50 -8.38 18.48
CA ARG A 228 4.35 -9.49 19.41
C ARG A 228 4.77 -9.03 20.81
N PRO A 229 3.99 -9.29 21.86
CA PRO A 229 4.37 -8.99 23.23
C PRO A 229 5.70 -9.65 23.61
N ASP A 230 6.56 -8.90 24.29
CA ASP A 230 7.85 -9.36 24.81
C ASP A 230 7.99 -8.94 26.28
N PRO A 231 8.24 -9.89 27.20
CA PRO A 231 8.27 -9.60 28.65
C PRO A 231 9.34 -8.56 29.05
N ARG A 232 10.40 -8.42 28.28
CA ARG A 232 11.52 -7.54 28.57
C ARG A 232 11.47 -6.21 27.80
N LEU A 233 10.99 -6.25 26.56
CA LEU A 233 11.04 -5.11 25.65
C LEU A 233 9.68 -4.44 25.44
N GLY A 234 8.62 -4.97 26.08
CA GLY A 234 7.23 -4.58 25.84
C GLY A 234 6.69 -5.24 24.58
N GLU A 235 7.20 -4.85 23.43
CA GLU A 235 6.84 -5.45 22.14
C GLU A 235 8.08 -5.70 21.28
N THR A 236 7.95 -6.63 20.32
CA THR A 236 8.94 -6.85 19.26
C THR A 236 8.26 -7.01 17.91
N PRO A 237 8.88 -6.55 16.81
CA PRO A 237 8.37 -6.83 15.48
C PRO A 237 8.58 -8.32 15.16
N VAL A 238 7.55 -8.93 14.54
CA VAL A 238 7.62 -10.23 13.89
C VAL A 238 7.06 -10.10 12.48
N ALA A 239 7.57 -10.90 11.55
CA ALA A 239 7.21 -10.80 10.15
C ALA A 239 6.76 -12.14 9.58
N MET A 240 5.73 -12.12 8.73
CA MET A 240 5.33 -13.23 7.88
C MET A 240 5.63 -12.86 6.42
N VAL A 241 6.25 -13.75 5.68
CA VAL A 241 6.77 -13.47 4.34
C VAL A 241 6.32 -14.56 3.36
N GLU A 242 5.73 -14.13 2.26
CA GLU A 242 5.42 -14.95 1.09
C GLU A 242 6.57 -14.79 0.08
N LEU A 243 7.13 -15.90 -0.40
CA LEU A 243 8.23 -15.88 -1.36
C LEU A 243 7.75 -16.14 -2.78
N ARG A 244 8.37 -15.48 -3.76
CA ARG A 244 8.25 -15.76 -5.20
C ARG A 244 9.42 -16.57 -5.76
N ALA A 245 10.50 -16.64 -5.03
CA ALA A 245 11.70 -17.41 -5.37
C ALA A 245 12.33 -17.98 -4.09
N PRO A 246 13.07 -19.10 -4.15
CA PRO A 246 13.70 -19.67 -2.98
C PRO A 246 14.60 -18.68 -2.24
N SER A 247 14.40 -18.57 -0.93
CA SER A 247 15.22 -17.78 -0.02
C SER A 247 15.16 -18.36 1.39
N THR A 248 16.04 -17.90 2.27
CA THR A 248 16.10 -18.32 3.66
C THR A 248 15.85 -17.17 4.61
N THR A 249 15.42 -17.46 5.83
CA THR A 249 15.27 -16.45 6.89
C THR A 249 16.58 -15.68 7.13
N ASP A 250 17.73 -16.36 7.08
CA ASP A 250 19.03 -15.71 7.30
C ASP A 250 19.37 -14.73 6.18
N ALA A 251 19.05 -15.04 4.91
CA ALA A 251 19.22 -14.14 3.79
C ALA A 251 18.32 -12.89 3.94
N LEU A 252 17.07 -13.07 4.36
CA LEU A 252 16.16 -11.96 4.63
C LEU A 252 16.66 -11.09 5.78
N VAL A 253 17.13 -11.68 6.89
CA VAL A 253 17.70 -10.94 8.01
C VAL A 253 18.95 -10.16 7.58
N GLN A 254 19.82 -10.74 6.77
CA GLN A 254 21.01 -10.06 6.26
C GLN A 254 20.61 -8.85 5.39
N HIS A 255 19.63 -9.02 4.51
CA HIS A 255 19.10 -7.92 3.69
C HIS A 255 18.54 -6.77 4.54
N LEU A 256 17.82 -7.10 5.63
CA LEU A 256 17.29 -6.10 6.55
C LEU A 256 18.38 -5.35 7.31
N ARG A 257 19.47 -6.03 7.72
CA ARG A 257 20.60 -5.40 8.44
C ARG A 257 21.30 -4.29 7.65
N GLU A 258 21.22 -4.34 6.34
CA GLU A 258 21.79 -3.32 5.45
C GLU A 258 20.89 -2.08 5.31
N ARG A 259 19.63 -2.14 5.77
CA ARG A 259 18.58 -1.14 5.50
C ARG A 259 17.92 -0.58 6.74
N LEU A 260 17.91 -1.34 7.83
CA LEU A 260 17.19 -1.02 9.05
C LEU A 260 18.12 -0.97 10.25
N ALA A 261 17.75 -0.19 11.24
CA ALA A 261 18.41 -0.21 12.53
C ALA A 261 18.20 -1.56 13.25
N ARG A 262 19.13 -1.95 14.11
CA ARG A 262 19.10 -3.25 14.80
C ARG A 262 17.79 -3.51 15.56
N TYR A 263 17.19 -2.48 16.13
CA TYR A 263 15.97 -2.61 16.92
C TYR A 263 14.71 -2.81 16.04
N GLU A 264 14.77 -2.47 14.75
CA GLU A 264 13.68 -2.64 13.77
C GLU A 264 13.62 -4.04 13.18
N ILE A 265 14.73 -4.80 13.25
CA ILE A 265 14.81 -6.14 12.67
C ILE A 265 13.86 -7.07 13.42
N PRO A 266 12.96 -7.78 12.71
CA PRO A 266 12.05 -8.75 13.31
C PRO A 266 12.78 -9.80 14.15
N THR A 267 12.22 -10.12 15.31
CA THR A 267 12.74 -11.18 16.17
C THR A 267 12.44 -12.58 15.63
N GLU A 268 11.42 -12.68 14.77
CA GLU A 268 11.06 -13.90 14.05
C GLU A 268 10.53 -13.52 12.66
N ILE A 269 10.94 -14.31 11.64
CA ILE A 269 10.42 -14.25 10.29
C ILE A 269 9.88 -15.63 9.94
N ALA A 270 8.57 -15.74 9.67
CA ALA A 270 7.92 -16.93 9.20
C ALA A 270 7.78 -16.87 7.67
N ILE A 271 8.35 -17.84 6.97
CA ILE A 271 8.14 -17.99 5.53
C ILE A 271 6.92 -18.90 5.33
N VAL A 272 5.96 -18.44 4.51
CA VAL A 272 4.70 -19.13 4.23
C VAL A 272 4.46 -19.24 2.73
N ASP A 273 3.63 -20.20 2.32
CA ASP A 273 3.27 -20.37 0.91
C ASP A 273 2.40 -19.21 0.39
N ALA A 274 1.52 -18.69 1.24
CA ALA A 274 0.71 -17.52 0.94
C ALA A 274 0.41 -16.72 2.22
N LEU A 275 0.44 -15.39 2.12
CA LEU A 275 0.00 -14.51 3.20
C LEU A 275 -1.53 -14.60 3.39
N PRO A 276 -2.03 -14.68 4.64
CA PRO A 276 -3.45 -14.53 4.90
C PRO A 276 -3.91 -13.15 4.42
N ARG A 277 -5.05 -13.12 3.71
CA ARG A 277 -5.58 -11.89 3.12
C ARG A 277 -7.04 -11.69 3.48
N THR A 278 -7.40 -10.44 3.69
CA THR A 278 -8.80 -10.02 3.80
C THR A 278 -9.51 -10.17 2.45
N PRO A 279 -10.86 -10.16 2.42
CA PRO A 279 -11.61 -10.18 1.16
C PRO A 279 -11.23 -9.04 0.19
N SER A 280 -10.72 -7.91 0.70
CA SER A 280 -10.24 -6.80 -0.12
C SER A 280 -8.81 -7.00 -0.68
N GLY A 281 -8.16 -8.14 -0.40
CA GLY A 281 -6.81 -8.48 -0.87
C GLY A 281 -5.66 -7.91 -0.05
N LYS A 282 -5.95 -7.19 1.05
CA LYS A 282 -4.92 -6.72 2.01
C LYS A 282 -4.45 -7.88 2.87
N ALA A 283 -3.22 -7.80 3.41
CA ALA A 283 -2.76 -8.74 4.44
C ALA A 283 -3.69 -8.69 5.66
N ASP A 284 -4.12 -9.85 6.13
CA ASP A 284 -4.92 -9.99 7.35
C ASP A 284 -4.00 -9.98 8.58
N LEU A 285 -3.77 -8.79 9.13
CA LEU A 285 -2.89 -8.62 10.28
C LEU A 285 -3.43 -9.29 11.55
N ALA A 286 -4.74 -9.55 11.65
CA ALA A 286 -5.30 -10.28 12.79
C ALA A 286 -4.90 -11.76 12.71
N ALA A 287 -5.03 -12.38 11.55
CA ALA A 287 -4.56 -13.74 11.31
C ALA A 287 -3.03 -13.87 11.51
N VAL A 288 -2.25 -12.88 11.07
CA VAL A 288 -0.79 -12.86 11.28
C VAL A 288 -0.45 -12.78 12.78
N ARG A 289 -1.14 -11.91 13.55
CA ARG A 289 -0.96 -11.86 15.02
C ARG A 289 -1.31 -13.18 15.68
N GLY A 290 -2.43 -13.81 15.31
CA GLY A 290 -2.84 -15.12 15.81
C GLY A 290 -1.78 -16.18 15.61
N TYR A 291 -1.20 -16.26 14.41
CA TYR A 291 -0.13 -17.21 14.09
C TYR A 291 1.08 -17.08 15.02
N PHE A 292 1.52 -15.84 15.34
CA PHE A 292 2.66 -15.62 16.22
C PHE A 292 2.30 -15.72 17.72
N ALA A 293 1.05 -15.51 18.10
CA ALA A 293 0.61 -15.66 19.49
C ALA A 293 0.59 -17.12 19.94
N GLU A 294 0.31 -18.08 19.05
CA GLU A 294 0.27 -19.51 19.34
C GLU A 294 1.66 -20.15 19.39
N ARG A 295 2.71 -19.41 19.02
CA ARG A 295 4.09 -19.91 18.98
C ARG A 295 4.89 -19.39 20.17
N PRO A 296 5.51 -20.27 20.97
CA PRO A 296 6.40 -19.82 22.03
C PRO A 296 7.56 -19.04 21.43
N THR A 297 7.92 -17.92 22.08
CA THR A 297 9.09 -17.11 21.69
C THR A 297 10.32 -18.01 21.67
N VAL A 298 10.86 -18.28 20.50
CA VAL A 298 12.14 -18.98 20.37
C VAL A 298 13.21 -18.01 20.84
N LEU A 299 13.58 -18.14 22.11
CA LEU A 299 14.74 -17.45 22.66
C LEU A 299 15.98 -17.98 21.94
N ARG A 300 16.34 -17.36 20.80
CA ARG A 300 17.70 -17.55 20.25
C ARG A 300 18.63 -16.82 21.22
N ASN A 301 19.28 -17.59 22.10
CA ASN A 301 20.45 -17.15 22.84
C ASN A 301 21.51 -16.70 21.82
N HIS A 302 21.57 -15.44 21.52
CA HIS A 302 22.76 -14.83 20.93
C HIS A 302 23.74 -14.64 22.09
N ALA A 303 24.45 -15.73 22.43
CA ALA A 303 25.66 -15.65 23.21
C ALA A 303 26.67 -14.81 22.43
N ARG A 304 27.08 -13.67 23.06
CA ARG A 304 28.27 -12.83 22.95
C ARG A 304 28.65 -12.29 21.57
#